data_60abd3a8120daa5aba6e7961e86b74e5
#
_entry.id   60abd3a8120daa5aba6e7961e86b74e5
#
_cell.length_a   1.000
_cell.length_b   1.000
_cell.length_c   1.000
_cell.angle_alpha   90.00
_cell.angle_beta   90.00
_cell.angle_gamma   90.00
#
_symmetry.space_group_name_H-M   'P 1'
#
loop_
_entity.id
_entity.type
_entity.pdbx_description
1 polymer ?
#
loop_
_entity_poly.entity_id
_entity_poly.type
_entity_poly.pdbx_seq_one_letter_code
_entity_poly.pdbx_strand_id
1 'polypeptide(L)'
;MAGRVTALVALAGAAMLALAGCTAPEPEKPSGASASPEPTGTPGIKTSAEIFPGGPFLDPRSEAVVAEQRLLDAGRHDEAEKIAEISSQPTAIWLGEWLTADKMPTIVGQYIAEAEEAGTTLVFVAYAIPNRDCGGHSAGGLDYDEYTAWAQALADTLEGTGAVMIVEPDSLAMLFSEKCAGEEARRLPLIQKAVESFTAAGLTSYLDAGNNNWIPEHRMSEMLVKAGVENARGFFTNVSNFYRVDEEREYAEALSAMIGGKRFVIDVSRNGNGWKGDWCNPTGAALGQAPVVTTSESTNLDALLWVKHPGVSDGACNGGPKAGQWWEEQALALVDNRPAKK
;
A
#
# COMPACT_ATOMS: atom_id res chain seq x y z
N MET A 1 -14.91 -49.01 -48.11
CA MET A 1 -16.15 -48.52 -48.73
C MET A 1 -16.07 -46.99 -48.65
N ALA A 2 -15.56 -46.30 -49.59
CA ALA A 2 -15.92 -45.94 -50.97
C ALA A 2 -17.19 -45.10 -51.05
N GLY A 3 -17.00 -43.85 -51.52
CA GLY A 3 -18.01 -42.94 -52.00
C GLY A 3 -17.54 -41.50 -51.82
N ARG A 4 -16.83 -40.89 -52.59
CA ARG A 4 -16.76 -40.21 -53.93
C ARG A 4 -18.02 -39.43 -54.30
N VAL A 5 -17.70 -38.20 -54.83
CA VAL A 5 -18.27 -37.49 -56.01
C VAL A 5 -19.09 -36.25 -55.60
N THR A 6 -19.05 -35.04 -56.20
CA THR A 6 -18.48 -34.51 -57.43
C THR A 6 -18.52 -32.98 -57.40
N ALA A 7 -17.60 -32.34 -58.13
CA ALA A 7 -17.56 -30.93 -58.49
C ALA A 7 -18.58 -30.54 -59.53
N LEU A 8 -19.01 -29.29 -59.59
CA LEU A 8 -19.60 -28.68 -60.77
C LEU A 8 -19.06 -27.23 -60.97
N VAL A 9 -18.40 -27.06 -62.10
CA VAL A 9 -17.92 -25.83 -62.70
C VAL A 9 -19.03 -25.28 -63.61
N ALA A 10 -19.28 -23.99 -63.61
CA ALA A 10 -19.95 -23.31 -64.70
C ALA A 10 -19.29 -21.95 -65.01
N LEU A 11 -18.88 -21.87 -66.28
CA LEU A 11 -18.27 -20.71 -66.94
C LEU A 11 -19.32 -19.77 -67.55
N ALA A 12 -18.78 -18.57 -67.89
CA ALA A 12 -19.19 -17.61 -68.92
C ALA A 12 -20.12 -16.49 -68.48
N GLY A 13 -19.88 -15.24 -68.82
CA GLY A 13 -19.59 -14.64 -70.00
C GLY A 13 -19.27 -13.12 -69.86
N ALA A 14 -18.38 -12.70 -70.71
CA ALA A 14 -17.95 -11.33 -70.89
C ALA A 14 -18.99 -10.48 -71.70
N ALA A 15 -19.15 -9.22 -71.28
CA ALA A 15 -19.73 -8.20 -72.20
C ALA A 15 -18.96 -6.87 -71.96
N MET A 16 -18.15 -6.50 -72.95
CA MET A 16 -17.60 -5.16 -73.05
C MET A 16 -18.69 -4.20 -73.54
N LEU A 17 -18.81 -3.08 -72.88
CA LEU A 17 -19.42 -1.87 -73.46
C LEU A 17 -18.50 -0.69 -73.09
N ALA A 18 -17.88 -0.15 -74.16
CA ALA A 18 -17.18 1.13 -74.13
C ALA A 18 -18.20 2.27 -74.27
N LEU A 19 -18.15 3.25 -73.40
CA LEU A 19 -18.79 4.54 -73.60
C LEU A 19 -17.88 5.68 -73.11
N ALA A 20 -17.86 6.69 -73.96
CA ALA A 20 -17.01 7.84 -74.04
C ALA A 20 -16.97 8.74 -72.81
N GLY A 21 -15.87 9.46 -72.71
CA GLY A 21 -15.51 10.37 -71.62
C GLY A 21 -16.42 11.61 -71.49
N CYS A 22 -16.47 12.09 -70.30
CA CYS A 22 -16.67 13.48 -69.93
C CYS A 22 -15.70 13.81 -68.81
N THR A 23 -14.73 14.65 -69.10
CA THR A 23 -13.82 15.26 -68.10
C THR A 23 -14.62 16.28 -67.28
N ALA A 24 -14.80 16.02 -66.00
CA ALA A 24 -15.24 16.99 -65.00
C ALA A 24 -14.01 17.59 -64.27
N PRO A 25 -14.01 18.88 -63.95
CA PRO A 25 -12.87 19.52 -63.29
C PRO A 25 -12.71 19.04 -61.87
N GLU A 26 -11.43 18.89 -61.49
CA GLU A 26 -10.94 18.51 -60.17
C GLU A 26 -11.34 19.59 -59.13
N PRO A 27 -11.92 19.22 -57.97
CA PRO A 27 -12.21 20.21 -56.92
C PRO A 27 -10.91 20.59 -56.21
N GLU A 28 -10.65 21.89 -56.10
CA GLU A 28 -9.57 22.47 -55.30
C GLU A 28 -9.63 21.98 -53.84
N LYS A 29 -8.48 21.56 -53.32
CA LYS A 29 -8.27 21.27 -51.90
C LYS A 29 -8.53 22.54 -51.07
N PRO A 30 -9.38 22.49 -50.04
CA PRO A 30 -9.43 23.58 -49.05
C PRO A 30 -8.15 23.54 -48.22
N SER A 31 -7.40 24.63 -48.32
CA SER A 31 -6.26 24.96 -47.48
C SER A 31 -6.78 25.33 -46.08
N GLY A 32 -6.19 24.73 -45.02
CA GLY A 32 -6.23 25.27 -43.67
C GLY A 32 -7.41 24.83 -42.83
N ALA A 33 -7.47 23.56 -42.46
CA ALA A 33 -8.11 23.17 -41.19
C ALA A 33 -7.08 23.38 -40.05
N SER A 34 -7.30 24.45 -39.31
CA SER A 34 -6.67 24.66 -38.00
C SER A 34 -6.92 23.43 -37.14
N ALA A 35 -5.88 22.72 -36.74
CA ALA A 35 -6.00 21.62 -35.78
C ALA A 35 -6.61 22.19 -34.47
N SER A 36 -7.83 21.76 -34.17
CA SER A 36 -8.38 21.95 -32.80
C SER A 36 -7.40 21.32 -31.82
N PRO A 37 -7.09 21.98 -30.69
CA PRO A 37 -6.28 21.37 -29.65
C PRO A 37 -7.01 20.09 -29.22
N GLU A 38 -6.28 18.96 -29.19
CA GLU A 38 -6.74 17.75 -28.53
C GLU A 38 -7.23 18.10 -27.12
N PRO A 39 -8.37 17.58 -26.67
CA PRO A 39 -8.77 17.79 -25.30
C PRO A 39 -7.66 17.22 -24.40
N THR A 40 -7.06 18.10 -23.60
CA THR A 40 -6.18 17.69 -22.51
C THR A 40 -7.01 16.76 -21.64
N GLY A 41 -6.78 15.44 -21.78
CA GLY A 41 -7.46 14.43 -20.99
C GLY A 41 -7.30 14.77 -19.51
N THR A 42 -8.38 14.68 -18.75
CA THR A 42 -8.33 14.66 -17.29
C THR A 42 -7.23 13.66 -16.93
N PRO A 43 -6.25 14.02 -16.06
CA PRO A 43 -5.24 13.07 -15.66
C PRO A 43 -5.93 11.79 -15.16
N GLY A 44 -5.71 10.68 -15.83
CA GLY A 44 -6.29 9.40 -15.43
C GLY A 44 -5.82 9.02 -14.04
N ILE A 45 -6.67 8.36 -13.26
CA ILE A 45 -6.27 7.82 -11.95
C ILE A 45 -5.16 6.81 -12.21
N LYS A 46 -3.98 7.01 -11.58
CA LYS A 46 -2.85 6.08 -11.71
C LYS A 46 -3.29 4.65 -11.34
N THR A 47 -2.84 3.67 -12.10
CA THR A 47 -2.99 2.25 -11.79
C THR A 47 -2.11 1.85 -10.59
N SER A 48 -2.37 0.68 -9.99
CA SER A 48 -1.52 0.18 -8.89
C SER A 48 -0.07 -0.02 -9.33
N ALA A 49 0.17 -0.47 -10.57
CA ALA A 49 1.51 -0.63 -11.12
C ALA A 49 2.25 0.72 -11.31
N GLU A 50 1.52 1.80 -11.58
CA GLU A 50 2.10 3.15 -11.65
C GLU A 50 2.34 3.79 -10.28
N ILE A 51 1.69 3.27 -9.22
CA ILE A 51 1.96 3.65 -7.82
C ILE A 51 3.15 2.87 -7.27
N PHE A 52 3.32 1.60 -7.64
CA PHE A 52 4.36 0.72 -7.15
C PHE A 52 5.28 0.23 -8.30
N PRO A 53 5.93 1.12 -9.07
CA PRO A 53 6.87 0.68 -10.09
C PRO A 53 8.00 -0.16 -9.47
N GLY A 54 8.27 -1.32 -10.06
CA GLY A 54 9.24 -2.29 -9.55
C GLY A 54 8.84 -3.05 -8.29
N GLY A 55 7.65 -2.77 -7.74
CA GLY A 55 7.17 -3.32 -6.47
C GLY A 55 7.74 -2.60 -5.25
N PRO A 56 7.31 -2.96 -4.02
CA PRO A 56 7.83 -2.37 -2.79
C PRO A 56 9.33 -2.66 -2.58
N PHE A 57 10.05 -1.68 -2.03
CA PHE A 57 11.48 -1.77 -1.73
C PHE A 57 11.75 -2.79 -0.62
N LEU A 58 12.77 -3.65 -0.82
CA LEU A 58 13.28 -4.58 0.18
C LEU A 58 14.43 -3.92 0.95
N ASP A 59 14.20 -3.58 2.24
CA ASP A 59 15.26 -3.00 3.07
C ASP A 59 16.31 -4.05 3.49
N PRO A 60 17.56 -3.91 3.03
CA PRO A 60 18.64 -4.83 3.39
C PRO A 60 19.11 -4.70 4.85
N ARG A 61 18.56 -3.74 5.59
CA ARG A 61 18.88 -3.45 7.00
C ARG A 61 17.75 -3.79 7.95
N SER A 62 16.68 -4.43 7.46
CA SER A 62 15.56 -4.81 8.32
C SER A 62 16.02 -5.71 9.47
N GLU A 63 15.29 -5.68 10.60
CA GLU A 63 15.60 -6.52 11.77
C GLU A 63 15.64 -8.01 11.41
N ALA A 64 14.84 -8.43 10.45
CA ALA A 64 14.81 -9.81 9.95
C ALA A 64 16.12 -10.16 9.23
N VAL A 65 16.64 -9.27 8.37
CA VAL A 65 17.95 -9.48 7.68
C VAL A 65 19.10 -9.56 8.70
N VAL A 66 19.10 -8.65 9.68
CA VAL A 66 20.11 -8.66 10.76
C VAL A 66 20.02 -9.95 11.59
N ALA A 67 18.80 -10.40 11.89
CA ALA A 67 18.57 -11.63 12.65
C ALA A 67 19.00 -12.89 11.88
N GLU A 68 18.67 -12.97 10.59
CA GLU A 68 19.13 -14.06 9.71
C GLU A 68 20.64 -14.16 9.71
N GLN A 69 21.35 -13.05 9.46
CA GLN A 69 22.81 -13.04 9.44
C GLN A 69 23.40 -13.49 10.78
N ARG A 70 22.83 -13.01 11.90
CA ARG A 70 23.28 -13.42 13.24
C ARG A 70 23.10 -14.92 13.48
N LEU A 71 22.01 -15.51 12.99
CA LEU A 71 21.75 -16.97 13.09
C LEU A 71 22.75 -17.75 12.24
N LEU A 72 23.06 -17.31 11.02
CA LEU A 72 24.07 -17.90 10.15
C LEU A 72 25.46 -17.88 10.82
N ASP A 73 25.87 -16.75 11.39
CA ASP A 73 27.14 -16.58 12.09
C ASP A 73 27.23 -17.48 13.34
N ALA A 74 26.09 -17.78 13.97
CA ALA A 74 25.99 -18.69 15.10
C ALA A 74 25.88 -20.18 14.72
N GLY A 75 25.86 -20.51 13.40
CA GLY A 75 25.71 -21.88 12.92
C GLY A 75 24.28 -22.44 13.08
N ARG A 76 23.27 -21.58 13.32
CA ARG A 76 21.85 -21.94 13.48
C ARG A 76 21.14 -21.91 12.11
N HIS A 77 21.60 -22.76 11.19
CA HIS A 77 21.19 -22.70 9.78
C HIS A 77 19.69 -22.98 9.56
N ASP A 78 19.11 -23.94 10.29
CA ASP A 78 17.67 -24.26 10.14
C ASP A 78 16.76 -23.08 10.57
N GLU A 79 17.19 -22.33 11.57
CA GLU A 79 16.46 -21.16 12.04
C GLU A 79 16.70 -19.96 11.13
N ALA A 80 17.91 -19.79 10.59
CA ALA A 80 18.21 -18.80 9.59
C ALA A 80 17.35 -19.00 8.32
N GLU A 81 17.19 -20.24 7.85
CA GLU A 81 16.33 -20.56 6.71
C GLU A 81 14.88 -20.16 6.96
N LYS A 82 14.37 -20.35 8.18
CA LYS A 82 13.03 -19.86 8.56
C LYS A 82 12.96 -18.35 8.55
N ILE A 83 13.93 -17.65 9.14
CA ILE A 83 13.95 -16.18 9.14
C ILE A 83 14.12 -15.63 7.72
N ALA A 84 14.76 -16.33 6.81
CA ALA A 84 14.88 -15.96 5.40
C ALA A 84 13.50 -15.85 4.71
N GLU A 85 12.47 -16.56 5.19
CA GLU A 85 11.11 -16.39 4.69
C GLU A 85 10.52 -15.01 5.05
N ILE A 86 11.06 -14.35 6.07
CA ILE A 86 10.68 -12.99 6.47
C ILE A 86 11.63 -11.96 5.82
N SER A 87 12.94 -12.15 5.94
CA SER A 87 13.95 -11.19 5.49
C SER A 87 13.98 -10.98 3.98
N SER A 88 13.51 -11.96 3.20
CA SER A 88 13.36 -11.88 1.74
C SER A 88 12.12 -11.12 1.26
N GLN A 89 11.26 -10.66 2.17
CA GLN A 89 10.05 -9.94 1.80
C GLN A 89 10.19 -8.44 2.08
N PRO A 90 9.70 -7.56 1.17
CA PRO A 90 9.67 -6.14 1.42
C PRO A 90 8.70 -5.81 2.56
N THR A 91 9.15 -4.98 3.49
CA THR A 91 8.36 -4.43 4.60
C THR A 91 8.40 -2.91 4.56
N ALA A 92 7.33 -2.25 5.01
CA ALA A 92 7.30 -0.80 5.10
C ALA A 92 8.30 -0.29 6.15
N ILE A 93 8.89 0.86 5.90
CA ILE A 93 9.89 1.48 6.78
C ILE A 93 9.19 2.48 7.70
N TRP A 94 9.25 2.24 9.02
CA TRP A 94 8.58 3.09 10.01
C TRP A 94 9.44 4.29 10.39
N LEU A 95 8.85 5.49 10.28
CA LEU A 95 9.45 6.77 10.62
C LEU A 95 8.63 7.45 11.71
N GLY A 96 9.23 7.69 12.85
CA GLY A 96 8.56 8.27 14.00
C GLY A 96 9.32 9.45 14.60
N GLU A 97 8.95 9.87 15.80
CA GLU A 97 9.53 10.99 16.53
C GLU A 97 11.05 10.87 16.80
N TRP A 98 11.58 9.65 16.73
CA TRP A 98 13.04 9.41 16.82
C TRP A 98 13.83 9.92 15.61
N LEU A 99 13.15 10.14 14.49
CA LEU A 99 13.73 10.72 13.28
C LEU A 99 13.46 12.23 13.26
N THR A 100 14.39 13.02 13.77
CA THR A 100 14.30 14.48 13.77
C THR A 100 14.52 15.07 12.37
N ALA A 101 13.94 16.23 12.09
CA ALA A 101 13.96 16.86 10.76
C ALA A 101 15.39 17.05 10.21
N ASP A 102 16.36 17.35 11.07
CA ASP A 102 17.77 17.51 10.68
C ASP A 102 18.44 16.20 10.23
N LYS A 103 17.93 15.04 10.67
CA LYS A 103 18.45 13.72 10.29
C LYS A 103 17.76 13.13 9.06
N MET A 104 16.56 13.62 8.71
CA MET A 104 15.77 13.08 7.59
C MET A 104 16.57 13.06 6.27
N PRO A 105 17.23 14.13 5.81
CA PRO A 105 17.94 14.10 4.53
C PRO A 105 19.04 13.03 4.47
N THR A 106 19.69 12.75 5.60
CA THR A 106 20.74 11.74 5.65
C THR A 106 20.18 10.33 5.71
N ILE A 107 19.23 10.06 6.61
CA ILE A 107 18.70 8.71 6.85
C ILE A 107 17.74 8.31 5.72
N VAL A 108 16.78 9.17 5.38
CA VAL A 108 15.82 8.90 4.31
C VAL A 108 16.49 8.94 2.94
N GLY A 109 17.49 9.83 2.75
CA GLY A 109 18.28 9.91 1.52
C GLY A 109 19.04 8.62 1.17
N GLN A 110 19.46 7.83 2.17
CA GLN A 110 20.04 6.51 1.94
C GLN A 110 19.00 5.54 1.35
N TYR A 111 17.80 5.50 1.90
CA TYR A 111 16.70 4.67 1.36
C TYR A 111 16.32 5.10 -0.05
N ILE A 112 16.27 6.41 -0.34
CA ILE A 112 15.99 6.94 -1.68
C ILE A 112 17.01 6.40 -2.68
N ALA A 113 18.31 6.55 -2.41
CA ALA A 113 19.37 6.13 -3.31
C ALA A 113 19.34 4.61 -3.57
N GLU A 114 19.11 3.79 -2.53
CA GLU A 114 19.05 2.34 -2.66
C GLU A 114 17.78 1.88 -3.41
N ALA A 115 16.64 2.50 -3.19
CA ALA A 115 15.41 2.18 -3.90
C ALA A 115 15.48 2.59 -5.39
N GLU A 116 16.12 3.72 -5.70
CA GLU A 116 16.39 4.16 -7.08
C GLU A 116 17.32 3.17 -7.78
N GLU A 117 18.40 2.73 -7.13
CA GLU A 117 19.31 1.72 -7.68
C GLU A 117 18.60 0.39 -7.93
N ALA A 118 17.71 -0.02 -7.02
CA ALA A 118 16.90 -1.24 -7.15
C ALA A 118 15.74 -1.10 -8.15
N GLY A 119 15.39 0.12 -8.55
CA GLY A 119 14.23 0.40 -9.40
C GLY A 119 12.89 0.04 -8.74
N THR A 120 12.77 0.21 -7.41
CA THR A 120 11.62 -0.18 -6.60
C THR A 120 11.00 1.02 -5.88
N THR A 121 9.83 0.83 -5.29
CA THR A 121 9.05 1.88 -4.63
C THR A 121 9.22 1.83 -3.12
N LEU A 122 9.62 2.95 -2.52
CA LEU A 122 9.66 3.12 -1.07
C LEU A 122 8.24 3.13 -0.48
N VAL A 123 8.04 2.36 0.58
CA VAL A 123 6.82 2.38 1.38
C VAL A 123 7.20 2.79 2.79
N PHE A 124 6.83 4.00 3.18
CA PHE A 124 7.09 4.53 4.52
C PHE A 124 5.83 4.56 5.37
N VAL A 125 5.98 4.37 6.66
CA VAL A 125 4.95 4.62 7.67
C VAL A 125 5.30 5.89 8.41
N ALA A 126 4.47 6.92 8.30
CA ALA A 126 4.54 8.07 9.21
C ALA A 126 3.91 7.64 10.54
N TYR A 127 4.67 7.71 11.64
CA TYR A 127 4.25 7.22 12.94
C TYR A 127 4.72 8.14 14.07
N ALA A 128 4.33 9.40 13.99
CA ALA A 128 4.78 10.46 14.87
C ALA A 128 3.64 11.31 15.46
N ILE A 129 2.38 10.92 15.23
CA ILE A 129 1.20 11.67 15.67
C ILE A 129 1.23 11.92 17.19
N PRO A 130 0.94 13.13 17.67
CA PRO A 130 0.87 13.45 19.08
C PRO A 130 -0.11 12.56 19.84
N ASN A 131 0.26 12.22 21.07
CA ASN A 131 -0.52 11.32 21.94
C ASN A 131 -0.88 10.01 21.22
N ARG A 132 0.09 9.47 20.46
CA ARG A 132 -0.05 8.19 19.76
C ARG A 132 -0.46 7.10 20.73
N ASP A 133 -1.36 6.21 20.29
CA ASP A 133 -1.90 5.09 21.06
C ASP A 133 -2.60 5.49 22.37
N CYS A 134 -2.82 6.80 22.61
CA CYS A 134 -3.51 7.34 23.78
C CYS A 134 -3.07 6.69 25.10
N GLY A 135 -1.76 6.46 25.26
CA GLY A 135 -1.16 5.88 26.45
C GLY A 135 -1.09 4.35 26.47
N GLY A 136 -1.31 3.69 25.33
CA GLY A 136 -1.17 2.23 25.17
C GLY A 136 0.28 1.75 25.08
N HIS A 137 0.49 0.57 24.46
CA HIS A 137 1.81 -0.08 24.39
C HIS A 137 2.81 0.65 23.49
N SER A 138 2.32 1.37 22.49
CA SER A 138 3.11 2.18 21.55
C SER A 138 2.96 3.69 21.76
N ALA A 139 2.63 4.09 22.98
CA ALA A 139 2.52 5.50 23.37
C ALA A 139 3.76 6.30 23.00
N GLY A 140 3.56 7.53 22.49
CA GLY A 140 4.62 8.42 22.03
C GLY A 140 4.09 9.49 21.10
N GLY A 141 4.92 9.86 20.14
CA GLY A 141 4.64 10.90 19.18
C GLY A 141 5.30 12.22 19.53
N LEU A 142 5.26 13.15 18.59
CA LEU A 142 5.76 14.53 18.75
C LEU A 142 4.79 15.39 19.55
N ASP A 143 5.22 16.58 19.92
CA ASP A 143 4.31 17.60 20.42
C ASP A 143 3.41 18.12 19.28
N TYR A 144 2.23 18.67 19.64
CA TYR A 144 1.20 19.07 18.65
C TYR A 144 1.65 20.19 17.72
N ASP A 145 2.50 21.06 18.17
CA ASP A 145 3.08 22.18 17.40
C ASP A 145 4.28 21.75 16.54
N GLU A 146 4.88 20.59 16.81
CA GLU A 146 6.02 20.05 16.05
C GLU A 146 5.61 19.15 14.89
N TYR A 147 4.50 18.42 15.01
CA TYR A 147 4.11 17.38 14.06
C TYR A 147 3.97 17.87 12.61
N THR A 148 3.34 19.04 12.43
CA THR A 148 3.14 19.58 11.07
C THR A 148 4.46 19.93 10.40
N ALA A 149 5.42 20.50 11.16
CA ALA A 149 6.74 20.81 10.64
C ALA A 149 7.55 19.55 10.32
N TRP A 150 7.40 18.50 11.14
CA TRP A 150 8.00 17.19 10.91
C TRP A 150 7.45 16.53 9.62
N ALA A 151 6.12 16.51 9.46
CA ALA A 151 5.47 15.96 8.27
C ALA A 151 5.88 16.73 6.99
N GLN A 152 5.99 18.05 7.08
CA GLN A 152 6.46 18.88 5.97
C GLN A 152 7.92 18.56 5.62
N ALA A 153 8.81 18.47 6.61
CA ALA A 153 10.22 18.14 6.38
C ALA A 153 10.39 16.75 5.74
N LEU A 154 9.53 15.78 6.13
CA LEU A 154 9.50 14.47 5.50
C LEU A 154 9.01 14.54 4.05
N ALA A 155 7.95 15.33 3.79
CA ALA A 155 7.45 15.57 2.44
C ALA A 155 8.52 16.20 1.54
N ASP A 156 9.19 17.25 2.04
CA ASP A 156 10.27 17.95 1.31
C ASP A 156 11.45 17.01 0.99
N THR A 157 11.79 16.12 1.94
CA THR A 157 12.87 15.13 1.74
C THR A 157 12.51 14.09 0.68
N LEU A 158 11.24 13.74 0.55
CA LEU A 158 10.72 12.72 -0.36
C LEU A 158 10.18 13.29 -1.68
N GLU A 159 10.26 14.62 -1.89
CA GLU A 159 9.69 15.26 -3.07
C GLU A 159 10.20 14.60 -4.37
N GLY A 160 9.28 14.25 -5.26
CA GLY A 160 9.59 13.68 -6.57
C GLY A 160 9.98 12.19 -6.57
N THR A 161 10.12 11.53 -5.43
CA THR A 161 10.47 10.09 -5.36
C THR A 161 9.31 9.16 -5.73
N GLY A 162 8.06 9.64 -5.64
CA GLY A 162 6.87 8.81 -5.81
C GLY A 162 6.64 7.80 -4.68
N ALA A 163 7.29 7.98 -3.52
CA ALA A 163 7.13 7.11 -2.36
C ALA A 163 5.67 6.99 -1.90
N VAL A 164 5.35 5.85 -1.31
CA VAL A 164 4.05 5.55 -0.72
C VAL A 164 4.11 5.78 0.78
N MET A 165 3.11 6.51 1.31
CA MET A 165 2.98 6.88 2.72
C MET A 165 1.79 6.17 3.36
N ILE A 166 2.04 5.33 4.34
CA ILE A 166 1.07 4.78 5.28
C ILE A 166 0.99 5.78 6.45
N VAL A 167 -0.14 6.46 6.57
CA VAL A 167 -0.24 7.64 7.45
C VAL A 167 -0.86 7.25 8.79
N GLU A 168 -0.03 7.25 9.82
CA GLU A 168 -0.37 7.16 11.24
C GLU A 168 -1.30 5.98 11.58
N PRO A 169 -0.81 4.73 11.50
CA PRO A 169 -1.57 3.55 11.93
C PRO A 169 -2.23 3.73 13.30
N ASP A 170 -3.45 3.25 13.43
CA ASP A 170 -4.34 3.33 14.59
C ASP A 170 -4.89 4.74 14.89
N SER A 171 -4.37 5.79 14.24
CA SER A 171 -4.66 7.18 14.60
C SER A 171 -6.13 7.57 14.48
N LEU A 172 -6.84 7.09 13.45
CA LEU A 172 -8.25 7.37 13.24
C LEU A 172 -9.15 6.38 13.99
N ALA A 173 -8.81 5.09 13.96
CA ALA A 173 -9.59 4.07 14.65
C ALA A 173 -9.61 4.27 16.17
N MET A 174 -8.50 4.69 16.77
CA MET A 174 -8.41 5.00 18.21
C MET A 174 -9.29 6.16 18.66
N LEU A 175 -9.68 7.09 17.75
CA LEU A 175 -10.59 8.19 18.11
C LEU A 175 -11.98 7.74 18.58
N PHE A 176 -12.35 6.50 18.30
CA PHE A 176 -13.58 5.91 18.81
C PHE A 176 -13.43 5.34 20.23
N SER A 177 -12.23 5.32 20.78
CA SER A 177 -11.94 4.85 22.14
C SER A 177 -12.11 5.96 23.16
N GLU A 178 -12.65 5.62 24.34
CA GLU A 178 -12.70 6.54 25.49
C GLU A 178 -11.31 7.04 25.92
N LYS A 179 -10.26 6.27 25.70
CA LYS A 179 -8.87 6.66 25.98
C LYS A 179 -8.42 7.86 25.15
N CYS A 180 -8.98 8.02 23.94
CA CYS A 180 -8.69 9.13 23.04
C CYS A 180 -9.76 10.22 23.08
N ALA A 181 -10.58 10.27 24.15
CA ALA A 181 -11.63 11.28 24.26
C ALA A 181 -11.06 12.71 24.12
N GLY A 182 -11.64 13.50 23.22
CA GLY A 182 -11.20 14.87 22.95
C GLY A 182 -10.05 15.03 21.96
N GLU A 183 -9.44 13.96 21.48
CA GLU A 183 -8.33 14.02 20.53
C GLU A 183 -8.81 14.33 19.09
N GLU A 184 -10.06 14.05 18.73
CA GLU A 184 -10.57 14.26 17.35
C GLU A 184 -10.29 15.68 16.85
N ALA A 185 -10.66 16.70 17.61
CA ALA A 185 -10.49 18.11 17.22
C ALA A 185 -9.02 18.56 17.06
N ARG A 186 -8.08 17.86 17.70
CA ARG A 186 -6.63 18.15 17.62
C ARG A 186 -5.95 17.31 16.54
N ARG A 187 -6.31 16.04 16.43
CA ARG A 187 -5.64 15.06 15.58
C ARG A 187 -6.03 15.19 14.10
N LEU A 188 -7.33 15.38 13.80
CA LEU A 188 -7.78 15.47 12.41
C LEU A 188 -7.09 16.58 11.61
N PRO A 189 -6.95 17.84 12.11
CA PRO A 189 -6.21 18.88 11.39
C PRO A 189 -4.75 18.52 11.10
N LEU A 190 -4.10 17.78 12.01
CA LEU A 190 -2.70 17.36 11.83
C LEU A 190 -2.59 16.32 10.70
N ILE A 191 -3.48 15.33 10.68
CA ILE A 191 -3.52 14.30 9.63
C ILE A 191 -3.84 14.95 8.28
N GLN A 192 -4.84 15.83 8.20
CA GLN A 192 -5.17 16.57 6.98
C GLN A 192 -3.93 17.31 6.45
N LYS A 193 -3.20 18.01 7.35
CA LYS A 193 -2.02 18.77 6.97
C LYS A 193 -0.87 17.91 6.49
N ALA A 194 -0.64 16.77 7.13
CA ALA A 194 0.35 15.80 6.68
C ALA A 194 0.03 15.25 5.28
N VAL A 195 -1.23 14.87 5.04
CA VAL A 195 -1.69 14.40 3.72
C VAL A 195 -1.55 15.48 2.65
N GLU A 196 -1.91 16.74 2.97
CA GLU A 196 -1.70 17.88 2.06
C GLU A 196 -0.22 18.03 1.68
N SER A 197 0.69 17.98 2.66
CA SER A 197 2.13 18.09 2.44
C SER A 197 2.65 16.94 1.57
N PHE A 198 2.27 15.70 1.87
CA PHE A 198 2.68 14.53 1.08
C PHE A 198 2.13 14.60 -0.36
N THR A 199 0.87 15.00 -0.54
CA THR A 199 0.27 15.14 -1.86
C THR A 199 0.94 16.24 -2.68
N ALA A 200 1.26 17.40 -2.06
CA ALA A 200 1.97 18.49 -2.71
C ALA A 200 3.38 18.08 -3.17
N ALA A 201 4.05 17.19 -2.42
CA ALA A 201 5.35 16.61 -2.78
C ALA A 201 5.25 15.45 -3.82
N GLY A 202 4.05 15.14 -4.34
CA GLY A 202 3.83 14.08 -5.33
C GLY A 202 3.83 12.66 -4.77
N LEU A 203 3.71 12.51 -3.45
CA LEU A 203 3.67 11.22 -2.76
C LEU A 203 2.26 10.64 -2.76
N THR A 204 2.18 9.32 -2.64
CA THR A 204 0.91 8.59 -2.56
C THR A 204 0.59 8.25 -1.11
N SER A 205 -0.54 8.72 -0.57
CA SER A 205 -0.90 8.53 0.84
C SER A 205 -2.11 7.61 1.01
N TYR A 206 -2.06 6.77 2.05
CA TYR A 206 -3.18 5.97 2.55
C TYR A 206 -3.40 6.25 4.03
N LEU A 207 -4.65 6.54 4.41
CA LEU A 207 -5.06 6.87 5.78
C LEU A 207 -5.47 5.62 6.57
N ASP A 208 -5.39 5.69 7.89
CA ASP A 208 -5.81 4.62 8.78
C ASP A 208 -7.32 4.33 8.69
N ALA A 209 -7.68 3.06 8.51
CA ALA A 209 -9.06 2.59 8.59
C ALA A 209 -9.24 1.41 9.56
N GLY A 210 -8.26 1.18 10.45
CA GLY A 210 -8.31 0.10 11.45
C GLY A 210 -8.40 -1.28 10.81
N ASN A 211 -9.43 -2.03 11.16
CA ASN A 211 -9.70 -3.36 10.62
C ASN A 211 -11.19 -3.71 10.70
N ASN A 212 -11.60 -4.79 10.03
CA ASN A 212 -12.97 -5.24 9.88
C ASN A 212 -13.74 -5.50 11.18
N ASN A 213 -13.03 -5.67 12.29
CA ASN A 213 -13.67 -5.98 13.58
C ASN A 213 -13.46 -4.87 14.63
N TRP A 214 -12.97 -3.71 14.21
CA TRP A 214 -12.72 -2.59 15.14
C TRP A 214 -13.80 -1.52 15.02
N ILE A 215 -13.94 -0.91 13.85
CA ILE A 215 -14.89 0.19 13.62
C ILE A 215 -15.81 -0.18 12.45
N PRO A 216 -17.15 -0.13 12.65
CA PRO A 216 -18.09 -0.37 11.56
C PRO A 216 -17.87 0.57 10.38
N GLU A 217 -18.07 0.08 9.15
CA GLU A 217 -17.73 0.75 7.89
C GLU A 217 -18.36 2.16 7.79
N HIS A 218 -19.63 2.30 8.14
CA HIS A 218 -20.32 3.60 8.06
C HIS A 218 -19.70 4.66 8.97
N ARG A 219 -19.21 4.28 10.16
CA ARG A 219 -18.55 5.20 11.08
C ARG A 219 -17.12 5.53 10.61
N MET A 220 -16.40 4.51 10.10
CA MET A 220 -15.05 4.72 9.59
C MET A 220 -15.08 5.55 8.30
N SER A 221 -16.06 5.36 7.42
CA SER A 221 -16.20 6.19 6.21
C SER A 221 -16.39 7.67 6.54
N GLU A 222 -17.22 8.00 7.54
CA GLU A 222 -17.39 9.38 8.03
C GLU A 222 -16.06 9.95 8.58
N MET A 223 -15.31 9.12 9.33
CA MET A 223 -14.02 9.52 9.89
C MET A 223 -12.97 9.77 8.81
N LEU A 224 -12.88 8.91 7.81
CA LEU A 224 -11.98 9.07 6.65
C LEU A 224 -12.27 10.35 5.88
N VAL A 225 -13.56 10.68 5.66
CA VAL A 225 -13.95 11.95 5.03
C VAL A 225 -13.54 13.14 5.90
N LYS A 226 -13.77 13.11 7.20
CA LYS A 226 -13.31 14.14 8.13
C LYS A 226 -11.77 14.27 8.16
N ALA A 227 -11.06 13.17 7.98
CA ALA A 227 -9.59 13.15 7.96
C ALA A 227 -8.99 13.63 6.61
N GLY A 228 -9.81 13.96 5.62
CA GLY A 228 -9.34 14.48 4.34
C GLY A 228 -8.91 13.41 3.34
N VAL A 229 -9.57 12.23 3.35
CA VAL A 229 -9.28 11.13 2.41
C VAL A 229 -9.44 11.52 0.94
N GLU A 230 -10.17 12.59 0.65
CA GLU A 230 -10.29 13.16 -0.70
C GLU A 230 -8.94 13.58 -1.28
N ASN A 231 -8.00 14.05 -0.44
CA ASN A 231 -6.65 14.45 -0.82
C ASN A 231 -5.65 13.28 -0.83
N ALA A 232 -6.02 12.14 -0.25
CA ALA A 232 -5.23 10.92 -0.27
C ALA A 232 -5.63 10.03 -1.46
N ARG A 233 -4.79 9.07 -1.80
CA ARG A 233 -5.16 7.98 -2.71
C ARG A 233 -6.29 7.13 -2.13
N GLY A 234 -6.25 6.91 -0.83
CA GLY A 234 -7.24 6.15 -0.13
C GLY A 234 -6.85 5.81 1.30
N PHE A 235 -7.00 4.56 1.68
CA PHE A 235 -6.83 4.11 3.06
C PHE A 235 -6.16 2.74 3.15
N PHE A 236 -5.75 2.36 4.35
CA PHE A 236 -5.22 1.03 4.64
C PHE A 236 -5.99 0.36 5.76
N THR A 237 -5.93 -0.99 5.78
CA THR A 237 -6.53 -1.80 6.86
C THR A 237 -5.55 -2.82 7.42
N ASN A 238 -5.90 -3.37 8.59
CA ASN A 238 -5.25 -4.52 9.23
C ASN A 238 -3.79 -4.31 9.66
N VAL A 239 -3.27 -3.06 9.68
CA VAL A 239 -1.90 -2.82 10.13
C VAL A 239 -1.72 -3.30 11.55
N SER A 240 -0.69 -4.11 11.77
CA SER A 240 -0.40 -4.77 13.05
C SER A 240 -1.48 -5.73 13.57
N ASN A 241 -2.43 -6.14 12.71
CA ASN A 241 -3.53 -7.05 13.05
C ASN A 241 -3.43 -8.39 12.31
N PHE A 242 -4.44 -9.26 12.49
CA PHE A 242 -4.37 -10.67 12.10
C PHE A 242 -5.60 -11.16 11.33
N TYR A 243 -6.52 -10.25 10.93
CA TYR A 243 -7.73 -10.64 10.22
C TYR A 243 -7.41 -11.13 8.82
N ARG A 244 -8.21 -12.09 8.34
CA ARG A 244 -7.98 -12.73 7.04
C ARG A 244 -8.15 -11.75 5.89
N VAL A 245 -7.43 -12.00 4.81
CA VAL A 245 -7.47 -11.14 3.61
C VAL A 245 -8.88 -11.02 3.03
N ASP A 246 -9.64 -12.12 3.02
CA ASP A 246 -11.01 -12.13 2.51
C ASP A 246 -11.94 -11.22 3.35
N GLU A 247 -11.84 -11.30 4.68
CA GLU A 247 -12.60 -10.47 5.63
C GLU A 247 -12.23 -8.99 5.50
N GLU A 248 -10.94 -8.67 5.48
CA GLU A 248 -10.45 -7.30 5.32
C GLU A 248 -10.79 -6.70 3.96
N ARG A 249 -10.78 -7.51 2.91
CA ARG A 249 -11.14 -7.08 1.58
C ARG A 249 -12.62 -6.73 1.47
N GLU A 250 -13.51 -7.53 2.07
CA GLU A 250 -14.94 -7.23 2.11
C GLU A 250 -15.19 -5.90 2.83
N TYR A 251 -14.58 -5.69 3.98
CA TYR A 251 -14.62 -4.44 4.73
C TYR A 251 -14.10 -3.25 3.91
N ALA A 252 -12.93 -3.37 3.30
CA ALA A 252 -12.31 -2.29 2.55
C ALA A 252 -13.06 -1.94 1.27
N GLU A 253 -13.64 -2.92 0.55
CA GLU A 253 -14.47 -2.64 -0.63
C GLU A 253 -15.77 -1.92 -0.22
N ALA A 254 -16.39 -2.28 0.91
CA ALA A 254 -17.56 -1.58 1.45
C ALA A 254 -17.21 -0.14 1.82
N LEU A 255 -16.09 0.11 2.52
CA LEU A 255 -15.60 1.46 2.82
C LEU A 255 -15.32 2.26 1.56
N SER A 256 -14.62 1.67 0.59
CA SER A 256 -14.29 2.29 -0.69
C SER A 256 -15.54 2.77 -1.41
N ALA A 257 -16.60 1.94 -1.46
CA ALA A 257 -17.87 2.30 -2.08
C ALA A 257 -18.55 3.50 -1.39
N MET A 258 -18.42 3.64 -0.06
CA MET A 258 -18.99 4.73 0.72
C MET A 258 -18.27 6.07 0.52
N ILE A 259 -17.01 6.05 0.10
CA ILE A 259 -16.16 7.24 -0.05
C ILE A 259 -15.71 7.47 -1.50
N GLY A 260 -16.57 7.17 -2.46
CA GLY A 260 -16.36 7.51 -3.87
C GLY A 260 -15.36 6.64 -4.61
N GLY A 261 -15.18 5.39 -4.19
CA GLY A 261 -14.28 4.44 -4.87
C GLY A 261 -12.79 4.68 -4.58
N LYS A 262 -12.46 5.24 -3.42
CA LYS A 262 -11.07 5.41 -2.98
C LYS A 262 -10.35 4.07 -2.91
N ARG A 263 -9.08 4.06 -3.32
CA ARG A 263 -8.23 2.88 -3.34
C ARG A 263 -7.81 2.47 -1.93
N PHE A 264 -7.35 1.23 -1.77
CA PHE A 264 -6.86 0.77 -0.47
C PHE A 264 -5.71 -0.23 -0.58
N VAL A 265 -4.99 -0.39 0.51
CA VAL A 265 -4.00 -1.43 0.74
C VAL A 265 -4.32 -2.18 2.04
N ILE A 266 -3.90 -3.45 2.12
CA ILE A 266 -4.16 -4.30 3.30
C ILE A 266 -2.81 -4.83 3.82
N ASP A 267 -2.58 -4.73 5.13
CA ASP A 267 -1.46 -5.42 5.78
C ASP A 267 -1.76 -6.91 5.90
N VAL A 268 -0.90 -7.72 5.31
CA VAL A 268 -1.03 -9.19 5.31
C VAL A 268 0.15 -9.88 5.98
N SER A 269 0.96 -9.15 6.73
CA SER A 269 2.22 -9.63 7.28
C SER A 269 2.07 -10.82 8.24
N ARG A 270 1.00 -10.82 9.08
CA ARG A 270 0.84 -11.81 10.17
C ARG A 270 -0.52 -12.49 10.21
N ASN A 271 -1.29 -12.43 9.14
CA ASN A 271 -2.69 -12.86 9.09
C ASN A 271 -2.93 -14.29 8.56
N GLY A 272 -1.86 -15.10 8.39
CA GLY A 272 -1.95 -16.43 7.76
C GLY A 272 -2.94 -17.40 8.43
N ASN A 273 -3.09 -17.33 9.75
CA ASN A 273 -4.05 -18.13 10.53
C ASN A 273 -5.30 -17.36 10.97
N GLY A 274 -5.45 -16.10 10.57
CA GLY A 274 -6.53 -15.23 11.02
C GLY A 274 -6.44 -14.86 12.50
N TRP A 275 -7.48 -14.20 13.00
CA TRP A 275 -7.59 -13.75 14.39
C TRP A 275 -7.48 -14.88 15.41
N LYS A 276 -6.71 -14.66 16.50
CA LYS A 276 -6.43 -15.64 17.56
C LYS A 276 -6.94 -15.23 18.97
N GLY A 277 -7.85 -14.26 19.03
CA GLY A 277 -8.47 -13.85 20.29
C GLY A 277 -7.76 -12.69 20.99
N ASP A 278 -6.57 -12.29 20.56
CA ASP A 278 -5.82 -11.14 21.04
C ASP A 278 -5.12 -10.42 19.89
N TRP A 279 -4.92 -9.12 20.01
CA TRP A 279 -4.16 -8.32 19.04
C TRP A 279 -2.68 -8.24 19.41
N CYS A 280 -2.37 -8.37 20.70
CA CYS A 280 -1.01 -8.17 21.20
C CYS A 280 -0.25 -9.51 21.27
N ASN A 281 0.66 -9.74 20.34
CA ASN A 281 1.50 -10.93 20.27
C ASN A 281 0.72 -12.27 20.43
N PRO A 282 -0.36 -12.52 19.69
CA PRO A 282 -1.19 -13.70 19.92
C PRO A 282 -0.45 -15.00 19.60
N THR A 283 -0.60 -15.99 20.48
CA THR A 283 -0.09 -17.34 20.21
C THR A 283 -0.83 -17.98 19.05
N GLY A 284 -0.09 -18.65 18.14
CA GLY A 284 -0.67 -19.35 17.00
C GLY A 284 -0.93 -18.47 15.77
N ALA A 285 -0.57 -17.19 15.83
CA ALA A 285 -0.48 -16.36 14.62
C ALA A 285 0.53 -16.94 13.64
N ALA A 286 0.34 -16.67 12.35
CA ALA A 286 1.24 -17.16 11.30
C ALA A 286 1.54 -16.06 10.29
N LEU A 287 2.69 -16.17 9.61
CA LEU A 287 2.98 -15.32 8.46
C LEU A 287 1.83 -15.39 7.46
N GLY A 288 1.45 -14.22 6.95
CA GLY A 288 0.53 -14.12 5.83
C GLY A 288 1.18 -14.45 4.49
N GLN A 289 0.48 -14.15 3.43
CA GLN A 289 1.02 -14.26 2.08
C GLN A 289 2.10 -13.20 1.82
N ALA A 290 2.95 -13.47 0.83
CA ALA A 290 3.94 -12.50 0.36
C ALA A 290 3.24 -11.21 -0.14
N PRO A 291 3.89 -10.04 0.00
CA PRO A 291 3.39 -8.81 -0.59
C PRO A 291 3.15 -8.92 -2.09
N VAL A 292 2.08 -8.29 -2.57
CA VAL A 292 1.75 -8.29 -4.01
C VAL A 292 1.05 -7.00 -4.40
N VAL A 293 1.48 -6.39 -5.49
CA VAL A 293 0.80 -5.26 -6.13
C VAL A 293 -0.29 -5.80 -7.05
N THR A 294 -1.50 -5.27 -6.95
CA THR A 294 -2.63 -5.71 -7.76
C THR A 294 -2.46 -5.27 -9.20
N THR A 295 -2.70 -6.18 -10.14
CA THR A 295 -2.74 -5.88 -11.57
C THR A 295 -4.15 -5.78 -12.13
N SER A 296 -5.17 -6.05 -11.30
CA SER A 296 -6.58 -6.06 -11.71
C SER A 296 -7.21 -4.69 -11.50
N GLU A 297 -7.82 -4.15 -12.52
CA GLU A 297 -8.60 -2.91 -12.48
C GLU A 297 -10.05 -3.12 -11.99
N SER A 298 -10.47 -4.38 -11.78
CA SER A 298 -11.82 -4.71 -11.32
C SER A 298 -12.04 -4.55 -9.81
N THR A 299 -11.03 -4.09 -9.07
CA THR A 299 -11.04 -3.88 -7.61
C THR A 299 -10.39 -2.55 -7.27
N ASN A 300 -10.74 -1.99 -6.11
CA ASN A 300 -10.08 -0.82 -5.56
C ASN A 300 -8.84 -1.16 -4.69
N LEU A 301 -8.47 -2.43 -4.58
CA LEU A 301 -7.24 -2.87 -3.94
C LEU A 301 -6.02 -2.49 -4.79
N ASP A 302 -5.09 -1.73 -4.23
CA ASP A 302 -3.80 -1.41 -4.87
C ASP A 302 -2.74 -2.46 -4.58
N ALA A 303 -2.63 -2.88 -3.32
CA ALA A 303 -1.63 -3.86 -2.91
C ALA A 303 -1.99 -4.58 -1.61
N LEU A 304 -1.47 -5.78 -1.46
CA LEU A 304 -1.30 -6.46 -0.19
C LEU A 304 0.15 -6.22 0.24
N LEU A 305 0.36 -5.62 1.39
CA LEU A 305 1.68 -5.20 1.87
C LEU A 305 2.04 -5.89 3.19
N TRP A 306 3.32 -5.90 3.50
CA TRP A 306 3.79 -6.12 4.86
C TRP A 306 4.12 -4.75 5.47
N VAL A 307 3.17 -4.18 6.19
CA VAL A 307 3.35 -2.90 6.88
C VAL A 307 3.96 -3.14 8.25
N LYS A 308 3.35 -4.03 9.05
CA LYS A 308 3.98 -4.51 10.28
C LYS A 308 5.12 -5.48 9.97
N HIS A 309 6.20 -5.38 10.71
CA HIS A 309 7.33 -6.29 10.59
C HIS A 309 7.04 -7.59 11.35
N PRO A 310 6.94 -8.76 10.69
CA PRO A 310 6.84 -10.04 11.37
C PRO A 310 8.08 -10.28 12.25
N GLY A 311 7.86 -10.70 13.49
CA GLY A 311 8.94 -10.89 14.48
C GLY A 311 9.25 -9.65 15.32
N VAL A 312 8.62 -8.51 15.05
CA VAL A 312 8.71 -7.33 15.90
C VAL A 312 7.52 -7.28 16.85
N SER A 313 7.79 -7.23 18.15
CA SER A 313 6.79 -7.29 19.22
C SER A 313 5.78 -6.12 19.16
N ASP A 314 4.52 -6.42 19.52
CA ASP A 314 3.46 -5.42 19.69
C ASP A 314 3.51 -4.74 21.06
N GLY A 315 4.18 -5.34 22.04
CA GLY A 315 4.24 -4.82 23.40
C GLY A 315 4.63 -5.89 24.44
N ALA A 316 4.79 -5.46 25.68
CA ALA A 316 5.08 -6.35 26.81
C ALA A 316 3.83 -7.13 27.25
N CYS A 317 3.29 -7.94 26.35
CA CYS A 317 2.13 -8.81 26.51
C CYS A 317 2.43 -10.21 25.96
N ASN A 318 1.71 -11.21 26.42
CA ASN A 318 1.85 -12.61 25.99
C ASN A 318 3.30 -13.10 25.91
N GLY A 319 4.15 -12.64 26.83
CA GLY A 319 5.57 -13.02 26.92
C GLY A 319 6.52 -12.23 26.03
N GLY A 320 6.00 -11.30 25.21
CA GLY A 320 6.81 -10.48 24.31
C GLY A 320 7.62 -9.39 25.03
N PRO A 321 8.71 -8.91 24.41
CA PRO A 321 9.44 -7.73 24.85
C PRO A 321 8.63 -6.43 24.59
N LYS A 322 9.23 -5.27 24.85
CA LYS A 322 8.59 -3.97 24.57
C LYS A 322 8.24 -3.85 23.09
N ALA A 323 7.20 -3.05 22.81
CA ALA A 323 6.79 -2.72 21.44
C ALA A 323 7.99 -2.24 20.60
N GLY A 324 8.04 -2.69 19.36
CA GLY A 324 9.11 -2.31 18.42
C GLY A 324 10.42 -3.10 18.56
N GLN A 325 10.55 -4.03 19.52
CA GLN A 325 11.74 -4.86 19.67
C GLN A 325 11.60 -6.17 18.89
N TRP A 326 12.69 -6.58 18.21
CA TRP A 326 12.79 -7.90 17.59
C TRP A 326 12.65 -9.01 18.62
N TRP A 327 11.82 -9.99 18.28
CA TRP A 327 11.53 -11.17 19.11
C TRP A 327 11.68 -12.44 18.25
N GLU A 328 12.85 -13.06 18.34
CA GLU A 328 13.22 -14.18 17.47
C GLU A 328 12.27 -15.38 17.60
N GLU A 329 11.84 -15.70 18.84
CA GLU A 329 10.94 -16.82 19.08
C GLU A 329 9.57 -16.60 18.43
N GLN A 330 9.07 -15.36 18.41
CA GLN A 330 7.83 -15.03 17.70
C GLN A 330 8.03 -15.11 16.19
N ALA A 331 9.16 -14.61 15.67
CA ALA A 331 9.46 -14.68 14.24
C ALA A 331 9.47 -16.13 13.74
N LEU A 332 10.15 -17.01 14.45
CA LEU A 332 10.19 -18.45 14.15
C LEU A 332 8.80 -19.08 14.26
N ALA A 333 8.04 -18.74 15.31
CA ALA A 333 6.69 -19.27 15.50
C ALA A 333 5.73 -18.84 14.39
N LEU A 334 5.84 -17.59 13.88
CA LEU A 334 5.03 -17.12 12.75
C LEU A 334 5.27 -17.94 11.48
N VAL A 335 6.51 -18.35 11.25
CA VAL A 335 6.87 -19.22 10.12
C VAL A 335 6.33 -20.63 10.34
N ASP A 336 6.60 -21.23 11.51
CA ASP A 336 6.23 -22.60 11.84
C ASP A 336 4.71 -22.82 11.89
N ASN A 337 3.94 -21.80 12.26
CA ASN A 337 2.49 -21.87 12.35
C ASN A 337 1.77 -21.77 10.99
N ARG A 338 2.49 -21.53 9.90
CA ARG A 338 1.84 -21.48 8.58
C ARG A 338 1.06 -22.75 8.28
N PRO A 339 -0.16 -22.63 7.75
CA PRO A 339 -0.86 -23.79 7.23
C PRO A 339 0.00 -24.50 6.19
N ALA A 340 0.07 -25.83 6.24
CA ALA A 340 0.74 -26.61 5.20
C ALA A 340 0.19 -26.19 3.82
N LYS A 341 1.07 -25.92 2.87
CA LYS A 341 0.66 -25.65 1.48
C LYS A 341 -0.15 -26.87 0.99
N LYS A 342 -1.43 -26.66 0.70
CA LYS A 342 -2.31 -27.70 0.13
C LYS A 342 -1.92 -28.02 -1.30
#